data_a604141fa4817bf520158c3c4c614db0
#
_entry.id   a604141fa4817bf520158c3c4c614db0
#
_cell.length_a   1.000
_cell.length_b   1.000
_cell.length_c   1.000
_cell.angle_alpha   90.00
_cell.angle_beta   90.00
_cell.angle_gamma   90.00
#
_symmetry.space_group_name_H-M   'P 1'
#
loop_
_entity.id
_entity.type
_entity.pdbx_description
1 polymer ?
#
loop_
_entity_poly.entity_id
_entity_poly.type
_entity_poly.pdbx_seq_one_letter_code
_entity_poly.pdbx_strand_id
1 'polypeptide(L)'
;MKRPILLLLLLVFLAAALVSCNTKAPAPTEGETTAAGTASGEPAATDADRWEALAPKVTIMAERLRNLRFEISTFGNAEKSSKNKPYIVGPDEIVDGVTPVIEQMVYRRNRAAGELLKINVEYVFWDDLAWAKQAGRITDLVQAKAVDAPDLFVNGMYDLNKALLTVGAFRDIRSIRDSFFDFDAEGWMKEWMDDMSFTGDRAYVLGGDYFIDLLRTISVLPFNVDLMNRNAPDLAPALFGEEATPGEDISPRFFDMVERGEWTWDLLGKLCEAIWEDSDGDGQDSIGDQLGILADTRISMTAGIYCYSNNERLFETKVIEDPNSKYYNKRWTYYPGSMDALGDIFDAVSSVYLGKGSLATDAPVEGDTPESPGLAYHWIKFGQGETLFAGACVLGALEDNAFQQMHDLYSVVPLPKVSVEQKYNSLIHDTGDAGAINVNVAPLKAKVISAYLQYCTEHSKQIRTEFLQTVTKFKTAVYNQGTDRMLELIYANIVGGRDKMIENVVGGDIKWHEELKKSGFTMTSGDFVSIYEANYPSKQNVLDDIIRKWYTYPKEGE
;
A
#
# COMPACT_ATOMS: atom_id res chain seq x y z
N MET A 1 -33.23 -7.92 -49.63
CA MET A 1 -33.04 -6.51 -50.04
C MET A 1 -32.79 -5.68 -48.78
N LYS A 2 -31.58 -5.13 -48.62
CA LYS A 2 -31.11 -3.95 -47.85
C LYS A 2 -29.70 -4.18 -47.28
N ARG A 3 -28.74 -3.94 -48.08
CA ARG A 3 -27.42 -3.35 -47.80
C ARG A 3 -27.15 -2.49 -49.01
N PRO A 4 -26.78 -1.20 -48.93
CA PRO A 4 -25.50 -0.72 -48.45
C PRO A 4 -25.61 0.70 -47.82
N ILE A 5 -25.17 0.93 -46.62
CA ILE A 5 -24.89 2.27 -46.03
C ILE A 5 -23.64 2.22 -45.08
N LEU A 6 -22.80 1.23 -45.17
CA LEU A 6 -21.65 1.11 -44.27
C LEU A 6 -20.28 1.36 -44.96
N LEU A 7 -20.29 2.01 -46.13
CA LEU A 7 -19.02 2.23 -46.86
C LEU A 7 -18.68 3.72 -47.09
N LEU A 8 -19.41 4.66 -46.50
CA LEU A 8 -19.16 6.10 -46.71
C LEU A 8 -18.62 6.85 -45.47
N LEU A 9 -18.33 6.17 -44.36
CA LEU A 9 -17.80 6.79 -43.14
C LEU A 9 -16.30 6.48 -42.90
N LEU A 10 -15.64 5.72 -43.77
CA LEU A 10 -14.21 5.35 -43.62
C LEU A 10 -13.26 6.21 -44.48
N LEU A 11 -13.73 7.22 -45.20
CA LEU A 11 -12.91 8.03 -46.10
C LEU A 11 -12.71 9.49 -45.65
N VAL A 12 -13.19 9.88 -44.48
CA VAL A 12 -13.01 11.27 -43.96
C VAL A 12 -11.91 11.39 -42.90
N PHE A 13 -11.34 10.30 -42.42
CA PHE A 13 -10.28 10.34 -41.37
C PHE A 13 -8.83 10.23 -41.88
N LEU A 14 -8.59 10.28 -43.19
CA LEU A 14 -7.23 10.14 -43.75
C LEU A 14 -6.64 11.42 -44.37
N ALA A 15 -7.20 12.60 -44.14
CA ALA A 15 -6.76 13.84 -44.79
C ALA A 15 -6.37 15.00 -43.83
N ALA A 16 -6.05 14.71 -42.55
CA ALA A 16 -5.70 15.75 -41.57
C ALA A 16 -4.33 15.58 -40.90
N ALA A 17 -3.37 14.98 -41.57
CA ALA A 17 -2.01 14.83 -41.02
C ALA A 17 -0.92 15.23 -42.04
N LEU A 18 -0.88 16.48 -42.47
CA LEU A 18 0.29 17.09 -43.11
C LEU A 18 0.12 18.64 -43.18
N VAL A 19 0.29 19.32 -42.05
CA VAL A 19 0.79 20.72 -42.08
C VAL A 19 1.81 20.88 -40.95
N SER A 20 3.04 20.77 -41.32
CA SER A 20 4.20 21.17 -40.53
C SER A 20 4.33 22.68 -40.57
N CYS A 21 4.21 23.37 -39.45
CA CYS A 21 4.65 24.76 -39.33
C CYS A 21 5.95 24.85 -38.54
N ASN A 22 6.97 25.19 -39.29
CA ASN A 22 8.31 25.55 -38.87
C ASN A 22 8.27 26.95 -38.24
N THR A 23 8.44 27.08 -36.92
CA THR A 23 8.70 28.36 -36.25
C THR A 23 10.01 28.28 -35.49
N LYS A 24 11.00 29.01 -35.99
CA LYS A 24 12.30 29.27 -35.36
C LYS A 24 12.11 30.02 -34.06
N ALA A 25 12.69 29.49 -32.97
CA ALA A 25 12.88 30.23 -31.71
C ALA A 25 14.08 31.22 -31.87
N PRO A 26 14.02 32.39 -31.17
CA PRO A 26 15.12 33.34 -31.20
C PRO A 26 16.26 32.90 -30.27
N ALA A 27 17.50 33.24 -30.69
CA ALA A 27 18.73 32.92 -29.98
C ALA A 27 18.87 33.74 -28.70
N PRO A 28 19.48 33.16 -27.64
CA PRO A 28 19.82 33.93 -26.42
C PRO A 28 21.09 34.75 -26.61
N THR A 29 21.07 35.94 -26.07
CA THR A 29 22.17 36.92 -26.01
C THR A 29 23.27 36.43 -25.07
N GLU A 30 24.50 36.60 -25.49
CA GLU A 30 25.73 36.39 -24.71
C GLU A 30 25.85 37.36 -23.56
N GLY A 31 26.25 36.86 -22.38
CA GLY A 31 26.60 37.66 -21.20
C GLY A 31 27.49 36.91 -20.23
N GLU A 32 28.78 37.23 -20.30
CA GLU A 32 29.82 37.15 -19.26
C GLU A 32 30.23 35.81 -18.65
N THR A 33 31.42 35.39 -19.07
CA THR A 33 32.33 34.40 -18.51
C THR A 33 32.84 34.78 -17.11
N THR A 34 32.60 33.90 -16.12
CA THR A 34 33.51 33.78 -14.96
C THR A 34 34.04 32.37 -14.90
N ALA A 35 35.33 32.23 -14.91
CA ALA A 35 36.07 30.97 -14.84
C ALA A 35 35.83 30.26 -13.51
N ALA A 36 35.41 29.00 -13.57
CA ALA A 36 35.44 28.08 -12.44
C ALA A 36 36.05 26.75 -12.89
N GLY A 37 36.85 26.20 -12.03
CA GLY A 37 37.81 25.15 -12.25
C GLY A 37 37.26 23.87 -12.86
N THR A 38 38.07 23.24 -13.67
CA THR A 38 37.93 21.89 -14.20
C THR A 38 37.98 20.87 -13.09
N ALA A 39 36.83 20.41 -12.64
CA ALA A 39 36.70 19.11 -11.99
C ALA A 39 36.37 18.11 -13.12
N SER A 40 37.30 17.27 -13.47
CA SER A 40 37.09 16.10 -14.33
C SER A 40 36.32 15.06 -13.53
N GLY A 41 34.99 15.19 -13.48
CA GLY A 41 34.11 14.12 -13.03
C GLY A 41 33.88 13.19 -14.23
N GLU A 42 34.24 11.93 -14.08
CA GLU A 42 33.74 10.87 -14.97
C GLU A 42 32.20 10.95 -14.97
N PRO A 43 31.53 10.80 -16.14
CA PRO A 43 30.06 10.73 -16.16
C PRO A 43 29.62 9.58 -15.26
N ALA A 44 28.66 9.83 -14.37
CA ALA A 44 28.07 8.79 -13.54
C ALA A 44 27.61 7.64 -14.44
N ALA A 45 28.07 6.42 -14.14
CA ALA A 45 27.71 5.22 -14.89
C ALA A 45 26.17 5.09 -14.90
N THR A 46 25.61 4.75 -16.06
CA THR A 46 24.18 4.46 -16.15
C THR A 46 23.87 3.15 -15.42
N ASP A 47 22.61 2.91 -15.00
CA ASP A 47 22.21 1.66 -14.36
C ASP A 47 22.54 0.43 -15.21
N ALA A 48 22.46 0.55 -16.53
CA ALA A 48 22.85 -0.50 -17.47
C ALA A 48 24.35 -0.83 -17.37
N ASP A 49 25.24 0.18 -17.31
CA ASP A 49 26.69 0.00 -17.19
C ASP A 49 27.06 -0.67 -15.85
N ARG A 50 26.34 -0.32 -14.78
CA ARG A 50 26.52 -0.94 -13.45
C ARG A 50 26.25 -2.44 -13.50
N TRP A 51 25.11 -2.86 -14.06
CA TRP A 51 24.73 -4.26 -14.11
C TRP A 51 25.58 -5.08 -15.08
N GLU A 52 26.05 -4.51 -16.20
CA GLU A 52 27.03 -5.15 -17.08
C GLU A 52 28.33 -5.48 -16.32
N ALA A 53 28.75 -4.62 -15.40
CA ALA A 53 29.95 -4.86 -14.57
C ALA A 53 29.70 -5.88 -13.44
N LEU A 54 28.49 -5.95 -12.87
CA LEU A 54 28.13 -6.83 -11.75
C LEU A 54 27.71 -8.23 -12.20
N ALA A 55 27.03 -8.38 -13.32
CA ALA A 55 26.49 -9.64 -13.81
C ALA A 55 27.53 -10.78 -13.86
N PRO A 56 28.77 -10.58 -14.33
CA PRO A 56 29.80 -11.65 -14.32
C PRO A 56 30.10 -12.18 -12.93
N LYS A 57 30.05 -11.35 -11.89
CA LYS A 57 30.27 -11.77 -10.51
C LYS A 57 29.10 -12.61 -10.01
N VAL A 58 27.87 -12.21 -10.32
CA VAL A 58 26.65 -12.92 -9.94
C VAL A 58 26.57 -14.26 -10.66
N THR A 59 26.82 -14.30 -11.96
CA THR A 59 26.77 -15.53 -12.76
C THR A 59 27.77 -16.58 -12.28
N ILE A 60 29.00 -16.19 -11.92
CA ILE A 60 30.00 -17.11 -11.34
C ILE A 60 29.48 -17.69 -10.01
N MET A 61 28.81 -16.89 -9.18
CA MET A 61 28.22 -17.37 -7.95
C MET A 61 27.04 -18.31 -8.19
N ALA A 62 26.17 -17.97 -9.15
CA ALA A 62 25.03 -18.79 -9.54
C ALA A 62 25.49 -20.15 -10.10
N GLU A 63 26.51 -20.18 -10.96
CA GLU A 63 27.10 -21.42 -11.51
C GLU A 63 27.70 -22.33 -10.43
N ARG A 64 28.27 -21.77 -9.36
CA ARG A 64 28.77 -22.56 -8.22
C ARG A 64 27.67 -23.26 -7.44
N LEU A 65 26.45 -22.75 -7.51
CA LEU A 65 25.27 -23.29 -6.87
C LEU A 65 24.57 -24.33 -7.74
N ARG A 66 25.26 -25.10 -8.51
CA ARG A 66 24.96 -26.21 -9.45
C ARG A 66 23.49 -26.63 -9.57
N ASN A 67 22.49 -26.14 -9.35
CA ASN A 67 21.05 -26.32 -9.37
C ASN A 67 20.43 -25.16 -8.55
N LEU A 68 20.81 -23.92 -8.90
CA LEU A 68 20.18 -22.77 -8.29
C LEU A 68 18.71 -22.80 -8.70
N ARG A 69 17.91 -23.45 -7.88
CA ARG A 69 16.48 -23.32 -7.85
C ARG A 69 16.18 -22.20 -6.87
N PHE A 70 15.78 -21.09 -7.42
CA PHE A 70 15.29 -19.97 -6.62
C PHE A 70 13.78 -20.07 -6.59
N GLU A 71 13.24 -20.59 -5.49
CA GLU A 71 11.81 -20.75 -5.32
C GLU A 71 11.24 -19.56 -4.56
N ILE A 72 10.21 -18.97 -5.16
CA ILE A 72 9.37 -17.96 -4.54
C ILE A 72 8.02 -18.58 -4.25
N SER A 73 7.64 -18.70 -2.97
CA SER A 73 6.24 -18.98 -2.63
C SER A 73 5.42 -17.70 -2.75
N THR A 74 4.21 -17.84 -3.20
CA THR A 74 3.27 -16.72 -3.30
C THR A 74 1.86 -17.20 -3.00
N PHE A 75 1.03 -16.29 -2.48
CA PHE A 75 -0.39 -16.52 -2.31
C PHE A 75 -1.10 -16.35 -3.64
N GLY A 76 -1.97 -17.26 -3.98
CA GLY A 76 -2.79 -17.19 -5.19
C GLY A 76 -2.63 -18.41 -6.09
N ASN A 77 -3.37 -18.41 -7.18
CA ASN A 77 -3.42 -19.50 -8.14
C ASN A 77 -3.08 -18.97 -9.53
N ALA A 78 -2.09 -19.58 -10.18
CA ALA A 78 -1.70 -19.25 -11.56
C ALA A 78 -2.85 -19.37 -12.57
N GLU A 79 -3.84 -20.25 -12.29
CA GLU A 79 -4.97 -20.52 -13.18
C GLU A 79 -6.19 -19.63 -12.93
N LYS A 80 -6.27 -18.96 -11.79
CA LYS A 80 -7.41 -18.09 -11.48
C LYS A 80 -7.26 -16.72 -12.10
N SER A 81 -8.41 -16.17 -12.51
CA SER A 81 -8.57 -14.87 -13.15
C SER A 81 -7.67 -13.77 -12.55
N SER A 82 -7.36 -12.77 -13.33
CA SER A 82 -6.47 -11.63 -13.07
C SER A 82 -6.54 -11.00 -11.66
N LYS A 83 -7.65 -11.16 -10.94
CA LYS A 83 -7.85 -10.62 -9.59
C LYS A 83 -7.01 -11.30 -8.49
N ASN A 84 -6.54 -12.53 -8.70
CA ASN A 84 -5.81 -13.31 -7.68
C ASN A 84 -4.44 -13.80 -8.16
N LYS A 85 -3.98 -13.37 -9.33
CA LYS A 85 -2.64 -13.70 -9.82
C LYS A 85 -1.65 -12.67 -9.28
N PRO A 86 -0.59 -13.12 -8.58
CA PRO A 86 0.45 -12.19 -8.13
C PRO A 86 1.16 -11.55 -9.31
N TYR A 87 1.25 -10.24 -9.31
CA TYR A 87 1.92 -9.50 -10.37
C TYR A 87 3.41 -9.82 -10.50
N ILE A 88 4.09 -10.26 -9.42
CA ILE A 88 5.51 -10.62 -9.48
C ILE A 88 5.81 -11.77 -10.44
N VAL A 89 4.83 -12.64 -10.70
CA VAL A 89 5.03 -13.86 -11.50
C VAL A 89 5.14 -13.54 -12.99
N GLY A 90 4.26 -12.67 -13.49
CA GLY A 90 4.10 -12.47 -14.93
C GLY A 90 3.43 -13.67 -15.63
N PRO A 91 3.16 -13.59 -16.94
CA PRO A 91 2.64 -14.68 -17.74
C PRO A 91 3.79 -15.61 -18.20
N ASP A 92 3.46 -16.83 -18.62
CA ASP A 92 4.43 -17.74 -19.23
C ASP A 92 4.89 -17.26 -20.60
N GLU A 93 3.98 -16.61 -21.34
CA GLU A 93 4.24 -16.02 -22.66
C GLU A 93 3.44 -14.72 -22.85
N ILE A 94 3.90 -13.88 -23.76
CA ILE A 94 3.15 -12.69 -24.18
C ILE A 94 2.33 -13.02 -25.41
N VAL A 95 1.01 -12.81 -25.31
CA VAL A 95 0.07 -12.92 -26.43
C VAL A 95 -0.35 -11.51 -26.83
N ASP A 96 0.03 -11.09 -28.03
CA ASP A 96 -0.26 -9.74 -28.54
C ASP A 96 -1.76 -9.44 -28.54
N GLY A 97 -2.11 -8.27 -28.00
CA GLY A 97 -3.50 -7.83 -27.89
C GLY A 97 -4.33 -8.52 -26.81
N VAL A 98 -3.78 -9.50 -26.07
CA VAL A 98 -4.46 -10.27 -25.02
C VAL A 98 -3.81 -10.05 -23.66
N THR A 99 -2.48 -10.18 -23.58
CA THR A 99 -1.76 -10.03 -22.30
C THR A 99 -1.78 -8.57 -21.84
N PRO A 100 -2.24 -8.27 -20.60
CA PRO A 100 -2.23 -6.91 -20.06
C PRO A 100 -0.84 -6.28 -20.05
N VAL A 101 -0.76 -4.97 -20.22
CA VAL A 101 0.51 -4.23 -20.33
C VAL A 101 1.42 -4.47 -19.13
N ILE A 102 0.87 -4.41 -17.92
CA ILE A 102 1.64 -4.66 -16.67
C ILE A 102 2.25 -6.06 -16.68
N GLU A 103 1.47 -7.07 -17.04
CA GLU A 103 1.95 -8.45 -17.10
C GLU A 103 3.06 -8.63 -18.15
N GLN A 104 2.95 -7.97 -19.30
CA GLN A 104 4.03 -7.96 -20.31
C GLN A 104 5.31 -7.33 -19.76
N MET A 105 5.18 -6.22 -19.02
CA MET A 105 6.33 -5.53 -18.44
C MET A 105 7.01 -6.40 -17.37
N VAL A 106 6.22 -7.05 -16.49
CA VAL A 106 6.73 -7.98 -15.49
C VAL A 106 7.45 -9.15 -16.14
N TYR A 107 6.86 -9.76 -17.16
CA TYR A 107 7.49 -10.84 -17.94
C TYR A 107 8.86 -10.43 -18.49
N ARG A 108 8.91 -9.26 -19.17
CA ARG A 108 10.17 -8.76 -19.77
C ARG A 108 11.23 -8.50 -18.70
N ARG A 109 10.86 -7.89 -17.57
CA ARG A 109 11.76 -7.65 -16.43
C ARG A 109 12.33 -8.96 -15.87
N ASN A 110 11.46 -9.92 -15.54
CA ASN A 110 11.86 -11.19 -14.94
C ASN A 110 12.78 -11.97 -15.89
N ARG A 111 12.45 -11.97 -17.17
CA ARG A 111 13.26 -12.64 -18.21
C ARG A 111 14.62 -11.98 -18.37
N ALA A 112 14.68 -10.65 -18.46
CA ALA A 112 15.93 -9.92 -18.55
C ALA A 112 16.84 -10.18 -17.34
N ALA A 113 16.29 -10.18 -16.12
CA ALA A 113 17.02 -10.53 -14.91
C ALA A 113 17.59 -11.95 -14.96
N GLY A 114 16.76 -12.92 -15.33
CA GLY A 114 17.17 -14.33 -15.44
C GLY A 114 18.27 -14.55 -16.50
N GLU A 115 18.13 -13.94 -17.66
CA GLU A 115 19.11 -14.05 -18.76
C GLU A 115 20.45 -13.37 -18.41
N LEU A 116 20.41 -12.16 -17.83
CA LEU A 116 21.59 -11.41 -17.45
C LEU A 116 22.36 -12.07 -16.31
N LEU A 117 21.66 -12.48 -15.26
CA LEU A 117 22.26 -13.01 -14.02
C LEU A 117 22.45 -14.53 -14.05
N LYS A 118 21.96 -15.21 -15.07
CA LYS A 118 21.93 -16.69 -15.18
C LYS A 118 21.23 -17.36 -14.01
N ILE A 119 20.09 -16.77 -13.61
CA ILE A 119 19.26 -17.24 -12.51
C ILE A 119 17.94 -17.75 -13.09
N ASN A 120 17.54 -18.97 -12.70
CA ASN A 120 16.22 -19.50 -12.98
C ASN A 120 15.34 -19.32 -11.73
N VAL A 121 14.21 -18.64 -11.87
CA VAL A 121 13.24 -18.43 -10.79
C VAL A 121 12.05 -19.32 -11.02
N GLU A 122 11.69 -20.10 -10.01
CA GLU A 122 10.51 -20.95 -10.00
C GLU A 122 9.51 -20.42 -8.98
N TYR A 123 8.24 -20.37 -9.34
CA TYR A 123 7.17 -19.92 -8.45
C TYR A 123 6.39 -21.11 -7.93
N VAL A 124 6.18 -21.14 -6.61
CA VAL A 124 5.39 -22.16 -5.91
C VAL A 124 4.11 -21.48 -5.38
N PHE A 125 2.98 -21.90 -5.89
CA PHE A 125 1.68 -21.34 -5.51
C PHE A 125 1.07 -22.15 -4.37
N TRP A 126 0.63 -21.44 -3.32
CA TRP A 126 -0.04 -22.01 -2.16
C TRP A 126 -1.54 -21.68 -2.21
N ASP A 127 -2.22 -22.25 -3.18
CA ASP A 127 -3.66 -22.06 -3.42
C ASP A 127 -4.56 -22.99 -2.58
N ASP A 128 -3.96 -23.97 -1.91
CA ASP A 128 -4.62 -24.90 -1.00
C ASP A 128 -4.85 -24.36 0.40
N LEU A 129 -4.28 -23.18 0.72
CA LEU A 129 -4.41 -22.53 2.02
C LEU A 129 -5.18 -21.21 1.91
N ALA A 130 -6.14 -21.04 2.81
CA ALA A 130 -6.83 -19.77 2.95
C ALA A 130 -5.86 -18.68 3.43
N TRP A 131 -6.24 -17.42 3.17
CA TRP A 131 -5.59 -16.25 3.73
C TRP A 131 -5.47 -16.37 5.26
N ALA A 132 -4.39 -15.87 5.84
CA ALA A 132 -4.04 -15.95 7.26
C ALA A 132 -3.79 -17.37 7.80
N LYS A 133 -3.57 -18.37 6.91
CA LYS A 133 -3.24 -19.75 7.30
C LYS A 133 -1.84 -20.21 6.86
N GLN A 134 -1.10 -19.35 6.17
CA GLN A 134 0.20 -19.72 5.59
C GLN A 134 1.35 -19.68 6.59
N ALA A 135 1.23 -18.88 7.67
CA ALA A 135 2.24 -18.80 8.72
C ALA A 135 2.62 -20.15 9.32
N GLY A 136 1.65 -21.05 9.49
CA GLY A 136 1.90 -22.42 9.97
C GLY A 136 2.81 -23.19 9.03
N ARG A 137 2.48 -23.20 7.72
CA ARG A 137 3.31 -23.87 6.69
C ARG A 137 4.73 -23.30 6.65
N ILE A 138 4.88 -21.98 6.65
CA ILE A 138 6.20 -21.32 6.69
C ILE A 138 6.98 -21.82 7.92
N THR A 139 6.35 -21.77 9.10
CA THR A 139 6.95 -22.20 10.36
C THR A 139 7.43 -23.65 10.30
N ASP A 140 6.56 -24.58 9.83
CA ASP A 140 6.85 -26.00 9.75
C ASP A 140 8.02 -26.29 8.78
N LEU A 141 7.99 -25.71 7.58
CA LEU A 141 9.05 -25.87 6.58
C LEU A 141 10.40 -25.33 7.08
N VAL A 142 10.41 -24.18 7.75
CA VAL A 142 11.62 -23.56 8.26
C VAL A 142 12.19 -24.34 9.44
N GLN A 143 11.37 -24.76 10.40
CA GLN A 143 11.81 -25.56 11.55
C GLN A 143 12.32 -26.95 11.15
N ALA A 144 11.65 -27.58 10.21
CA ALA A 144 12.07 -28.87 9.65
C ALA A 144 13.35 -28.76 8.81
N LYS A 145 13.79 -27.55 8.45
CA LYS A 145 14.84 -27.31 7.45
C LYS A 145 14.55 -28.10 6.17
N ALA A 146 13.30 -28.08 5.74
CA ALA A 146 12.84 -28.88 4.62
C ALA A 146 13.61 -28.52 3.34
N VAL A 147 14.01 -29.53 2.59
CA VAL A 147 14.85 -29.36 1.39
C VAL A 147 14.06 -28.67 0.27
N ASP A 148 12.75 -28.82 0.28
CA ASP A 148 11.79 -28.23 -0.66
C ASP A 148 11.17 -26.91 -0.14
N ALA A 149 11.70 -26.37 0.97
CA ALA A 149 11.23 -25.06 1.45
C ALA A 149 11.63 -23.95 0.47
N PRO A 150 10.70 -23.04 0.14
CA PRO A 150 11.01 -21.87 -0.68
C PRO A 150 12.18 -21.04 -0.14
N ASP A 151 12.94 -20.45 -1.04
CA ASP A 151 14.07 -19.57 -0.70
C ASP A 151 13.61 -18.18 -0.29
N LEU A 152 12.58 -17.70 -0.97
CA LEU A 152 11.91 -16.42 -0.71
C LEU A 152 10.41 -16.69 -0.53
N PHE A 153 9.87 -16.21 0.55
CA PHE A 153 8.43 -16.17 0.78
C PHE A 153 7.91 -14.79 0.34
N VAL A 154 6.94 -14.75 -0.56
CA VAL A 154 6.21 -13.54 -0.94
C VAL A 154 4.76 -13.75 -0.57
N ASN A 155 4.39 -13.28 0.59
CA ASN A 155 3.12 -13.57 1.23
C ASN A 155 2.60 -12.36 1.99
N GLY A 156 1.32 -12.40 2.35
CA GLY A 156 0.71 -11.36 3.15
C GLY A 156 1.48 -11.10 4.45
N MET A 157 1.66 -9.82 4.77
CA MET A 157 2.41 -9.37 5.94
C MET A 157 1.90 -9.99 7.25
N TYR A 158 0.61 -10.29 7.34
CA TYR A 158 0.02 -10.95 8.49
C TYR A 158 0.68 -12.32 8.76
N ASP A 159 0.82 -13.15 7.72
CA ASP A 159 1.42 -14.48 7.81
C ASP A 159 2.94 -14.41 8.01
N LEU A 160 3.63 -13.51 7.29
CA LEU A 160 5.08 -13.32 7.44
C LEU A 160 5.43 -12.91 8.87
N ASN A 161 4.74 -11.91 9.42
CA ASN A 161 5.02 -11.43 10.77
C ASN A 161 4.79 -12.51 11.83
N LYS A 162 3.72 -13.29 11.67
CA LYS A 162 3.44 -14.40 12.59
C LYS A 162 4.54 -15.47 12.54
N ALA A 163 5.00 -15.85 11.36
CA ALA A 163 6.10 -16.81 11.21
C ALA A 163 7.43 -16.27 11.77
N LEU A 164 7.74 -14.99 11.50
CA LEU A 164 8.92 -14.30 12.05
C LEU A 164 8.91 -14.34 13.58
N LEU A 165 7.83 -13.93 14.20
CA LEU A 165 7.73 -13.77 15.65
C LEU A 165 7.60 -15.10 16.40
N THR A 166 7.13 -16.15 15.71
CA THR A 166 7.02 -17.49 16.32
C THR A 166 8.37 -18.21 16.37
N VAL A 167 9.12 -18.21 15.26
CA VAL A 167 10.32 -19.06 15.11
C VAL A 167 11.55 -18.36 14.52
N GLY A 168 11.48 -17.07 14.22
CA GLY A 168 12.58 -16.39 13.52
C GLY A 168 12.77 -16.94 12.10
N ALA A 169 11.67 -17.11 11.36
CA ALA A 169 11.66 -17.83 10.08
C ALA A 169 12.53 -17.18 8.99
N PHE A 170 12.95 -15.94 9.16
CA PHE A 170 13.57 -15.17 8.10
C PHE A 170 14.97 -14.69 8.43
N ARG A 171 15.74 -14.48 7.38
CA ARG A 171 17.09 -13.94 7.45
C ARG A 171 17.04 -12.42 7.65
N ASP A 172 17.87 -11.91 8.55
CA ASP A 172 18.11 -10.47 8.64
C ASP A 172 18.81 -9.98 7.37
N ILE A 173 18.09 -9.25 6.52
CA ILE A 173 18.56 -8.80 5.20
C ILE A 173 19.73 -7.82 5.30
N ARG A 174 19.88 -7.09 6.43
CA ARG A 174 21.01 -6.19 6.68
C ARG A 174 22.27 -6.93 7.07
N SER A 175 22.15 -8.18 7.53
CA SER A 175 23.27 -9.01 7.92
C SER A 175 23.89 -9.80 6.75
N ILE A 176 23.28 -9.81 5.56
CA ILE A 176 23.81 -10.55 4.41
C ILE A 176 25.14 -9.92 3.96
N ARG A 177 26.22 -10.64 4.22
CA ARG A 177 27.57 -10.14 3.97
C ARG A 177 27.83 -9.96 2.45
N ASP A 178 28.36 -8.79 2.09
CA ASP A 178 28.59 -8.39 0.69
C ASP A 178 27.34 -8.56 -0.21
N SER A 179 26.16 -8.26 0.30
CA SER A 179 24.92 -8.31 -0.49
C SER A 179 24.96 -7.29 -1.64
N PHE A 180 24.10 -7.50 -2.62
CA PHE A 180 23.89 -6.54 -3.69
C PHE A 180 22.79 -5.53 -3.37
N PHE A 181 22.13 -5.64 -2.24
CA PHE A 181 21.12 -4.69 -1.81
C PHE A 181 21.72 -3.29 -1.65
N ASP A 182 21.09 -2.35 -2.28
CA ASP A 182 21.26 -0.91 -2.12
C ASP A 182 19.89 -0.32 -1.78
N PHE A 183 19.57 -0.30 -0.49
CA PHE A 183 18.25 0.17 -0.03
C PHE A 183 18.07 1.69 -0.13
N ASP A 184 19.10 2.43 -0.53
CA ASP A 184 19.01 3.85 -0.86
C ASP A 184 18.67 4.07 -2.35
N ALA A 185 18.75 3.00 -3.19
CA ALA A 185 18.35 3.08 -4.58
C ALA A 185 16.83 3.25 -4.75
N GLU A 186 16.44 3.97 -5.79
CA GLU A 186 15.02 4.14 -6.15
C GLU A 186 14.33 2.79 -6.33
N GLY A 187 13.07 2.71 -5.91
CA GLY A 187 12.25 1.51 -5.98
C GLY A 187 12.18 0.70 -4.69
N TRP A 188 13.08 0.90 -3.73
CA TRP A 188 12.94 0.33 -2.39
C TRP A 188 12.08 1.23 -1.50
N MET A 189 11.17 0.63 -0.75
CA MET A 189 10.39 1.30 0.29
C MET A 189 11.18 1.32 1.61
N LYS A 190 12.33 2.02 1.60
CA LYS A 190 13.28 1.99 2.73
C LYS A 190 12.63 2.39 4.05
N GLU A 191 11.92 3.51 4.08
CA GLU A 191 11.26 4.00 5.30
C GLU A 191 10.23 3.00 5.82
N TRP A 192 9.48 2.37 4.91
CA TRP A 192 8.54 1.31 5.25
C TRP A 192 9.26 0.08 5.83
N MET A 193 10.36 -0.38 5.22
CA MET A 193 11.13 -1.51 5.73
C MET A 193 11.77 -1.21 7.09
N ASP A 194 12.27 0.03 7.29
CA ASP A 194 12.84 0.47 8.56
C ASP A 194 11.77 0.54 9.65
N ASP A 195 10.57 0.97 9.28
CA ASP A 195 9.42 1.03 10.17
C ASP A 195 8.92 -0.37 10.58
N MET A 196 9.04 -1.36 9.72
CA MET A 196 8.68 -2.74 10.04
C MET A 196 9.64 -3.44 11.02
N SER A 197 10.73 -2.80 11.42
CA SER A 197 11.66 -3.33 12.42
C SER A 197 11.16 -3.06 13.85
N PHE A 198 11.11 -4.11 14.68
CA PHE A 198 10.76 -3.96 16.11
C PHE A 198 11.76 -3.13 16.89
N THR A 199 13.03 -3.23 16.54
CA THR A 199 14.12 -2.61 17.30
C THR A 199 14.97 -1.65 16.47
N GLY A 200 14.68 -1.52 15.16
CA GLY A 200 15.36 -0.61 14.24
C GLY A 200 16.79 -1.01 13.85
N ASP A 201 17.31 -2.13 14.38
CA ASP A 201 18.67 -2.62 14.09
C ASP A 201 18.71 -3.83 13.15
N ARG A 202 17.55 -4.44 12.87
CA ARG A 202 17.39 -5.62 12.01
C ARG A 202 16.22 -5.42 11.06
N ALA A 203 16.29 -6.00 9.88
CA ALA A 203 15.20 -6.01 8.92
C ALA A 203 15.02 -7.40 8.34
N TYR A 204 13.77 -7.88 8.26
CA TYR A 204 13.43 -9.23 7.83
C TYR A 204 12.48 -9.25 6.65
N VAL A 205 11.84 -8.14 6.34
CA VAL A 205 10.88 -8.02 5.24
C VAL A 205 11.40 -7.06 4.18
N LEU A 206 11.07 -7.35 2.93
CA LEU A 206 11.44 -6.61 1.74
C LEU A 206 10.19 -6.00 1.14
N GLY A 207 10.21 -4.70 0.89
CA GLY A 207 9.17 -3.97 0.18
C GLY A 207 9.76 -3.02 -0.84
N GLY A 208 9.13 -2.92 -1.97
CA GLY A 208 9.60 -2.09 -3.07
C GLY A 208 8.87 -2.40 -4.37
N ASP A 209 9.26 -1.73 -5.44
CA ASP A 209 8.58 -1.80 -6.75
C ASP A 209 8.58 -3.20 -7.40
N TYR A 210 9.47 -4.10 -6.96
CA TYR A 210 9.38 -5.50 -7.36
C TYR A 210 8.11 -6.17 -6.84
N PHE A 211 7.70 -5.84 -5.63
CA PHE A 211 6.53 -6.41 -4.95
C PHE A 211 5.29 -5.57 -5.26
N ILE A 212 4.84 -5.59 -6.53
CA ILE A 212 3.72 -4.77 -7.01
C ILE A 212 2.44 -5.03 -6.19
N ASP A 213 2.21 -6.27 -5.77
CA ASP A 213 1.03 -6.63 -4.98
C ASP A 213 0.99 -5.89 -3.62
N LEU A 214 2.14 -5.46 -3.11
CA LEU A 214 2.21 -4.62 -1.93
C LEU A 214 1.55 -3.25 -2.16
N LEU A 215 1.69 -2.68 -3.36
CA LEU A 215 1.06 -1.41 -3.74
C LEU A 215 -0.47 -1.50 -3.77
N ARG A 216 -1.04 -2.67 -4.06
CA ARG A 216 -2.49 -2.89 -4.03
C ARG A 216 -3.09 -2.67 -2.65
N THR A 217 -2.27 -2.73 -1.61
CA THR A 217 -2.72 -2.63 -0.22
C THR A 217 -2.41 -1.30 0.43
N ILE A 218 -2.01 -0.29 -0.35
CA ILE A 218 -1.89 1.10 0.12
C ILE A 218 -3.28 1.64 0.45
N SER A 219 -3.43 2.24 1.63
CA SER A 219 -4.68 2.86 2.06
C SER A 219 -5.02 4.12 1.26
N VAL A 220 -6.28 4.21 0.87
CA VAL A 220 -6.85 5.35 0.13
C VAL A 220 -8.25 5.66 0.63
N LEU A 221 -8.70 6.89 0.39
CA LEU A 221 -10.08 7.31 0.59
C LEU A 221 -10.68 7.71 -0.77
N PRO A 222 -11.52 6.86 -1.38
CA PRO A 222 -12.21 7.21 -2.63
C PRO A 222 -13.28 8.27 -2.41
N PHE A 223 -13.41 9.21 -3.34
CA PHE A 223 -14.49 10.20 -3.33
C PHE A 223 -15.14 10.36 -4.71
N ASN A 224 -16.44 10.65 -4.70
CA ASN A 224 -17.25 10.83 -5.89
C ASN A 224 -17.13 12.28 -6.39
N VAL A 225 -16.43 12.47 -7.52
CA VAL A 225 -16.17 13.77 -8.12
C VAL A 225 -17.46 14.39 -8.66
N ASP A 226 -18.30 13.60 -9.32
CA ASP A 226 -19.56 14.13 -9.90
C ASP A 226 -20.55 14.52 -8.81
N LEU A 227 -20.64 13.73 -7.72
CA LEU A 227 -21.48 14.08 -6.58
C LEU A 227 -20.95 15.34 -5.88
N MET A 228 -19.63 15.48 -5.71
CA MET A 228 -18.99 16.69 -5.19
C MET A 228 -19.38 17.91 -6.02
N ASN A 229 -19.28 17.82 -7.36
CA ASN A 229 -19.56 18.93 -8.26
C ASN A 229 -21.07 19.25 -8.36
N ARG A 230 -21.95 18.24 -8.28
CA ARG A 230 -23.40 18.45 -8.20
C ARG A 230 -23.79 19.25 -6.95
N ASN A 231 -23.10 19.02 -5.84
CA ASN A 231 -23.35 19.67 -4.55
C ASN A 231 -22.33 20.80 -4.26
N ALA A 232 -21.71 21.36 -5.29
CA ALA A 232 -20.74 22.45 -5.13
C ALA A 232 -21.24 23.65 -4.31
N PRO A 233 -22.52 24.10 -4.43
CA PRO A 233 -23.05 25.18 -3.61
C PRO A 233 -23.01 24.93 -2.10
N ASP A 234 -23.19 23.67 -1.67
CA ASP A 234 -23.20 23.29 -0.25
C ASP A 234 -21.79 22.97 0.25
N LEU A 235 -20.93 22.42 -0.61
CA LEU A 235 -19.59 21.95 -0.24
C LEU A 235 -18.53 23.06 -0.33
N ALA A 236 -18.61 23.98 -1.31
CA ALA A 236 -17.59 25.03 -1.48
C ALA A 236 -17.49 26.00 -0.30
N PRO A 237 -18.57 26.41 0.38
CA PRO A 237 -18.47 27.18 1.60
C PRO A 237 -17.72 26.45 2.72
N ALA A 238 -17.93 25.14 2.88
CA ALA A 238 -17.25 24.33 3.89
C ALA A 238 -15.76 24.10 3.54
N LEU A 239 -15.45 23.92 2.25
CA LEU A 239 -14.08 23.69 1.76
C LEU A 239 -13.25 24.96 1.68
N PHE A 240 -13.83 26.05 1.14
CA PHE A 240 -13.06 27.21 0.71
C PHE A 240 -13.54 28.53 1.33
N GLY A 241 -14.66 28.53 2.06
CA GLY A 241 -15.29 29.74 2.55
C GLY A 241 -15.90 30.64 1.45
N GLU A 242 -16.14 30.08 0.27
CA GLU A 242 -16.62 30.79 -0.93
C GLU A 242 -17.86 30.12 -1.50
N GLU A 243 -18.72 30.88 -2.16
CA GLU A 243 -19.88 30.33 -2.87
C GLU A 243 -19.45 29.68 -4.18
N ALA A 244 -20.18 28.64 -4.62
CA ALA A 244 -20.04 28.02 -5.92
C ALA A 244 -21.42 27.85 -6.58
N THR A 245 -21.43 27.63 -7.90
CA THR A 245 -22.65 27.39 -8.66
C THR A 245 -22.92 25.90 -8.80
N PRO A 246 -24.21 25.48 -8.97
CA PRO A 246 -24.52 24.08 -9.19
C PRO A 246 -23.78 23.49 -10.40
N GLY A 247 -23.07 22.38 -10.21
CA GLY A 247 -22.29 21.71 -11.24
C GLY A 247 -20.95 22.36 -11.56
N GLU A 248 -20.50 23.34 -10.77
CA GLU A 248 -19.15 23.88 -10.86
C GLU A 248 -18.14 22.78 -10.49
N ASP A 249 -17.09 22.64 -11.30
CA ASP A 249 -16.02 21.70 -10.99
C ASP A 249 -15.10 22.25 -9.90
N ILE A 250 -15.37 21.86 -8.65
CA ILE A 250 -14.59 22.24 -7.47
C ILE A 250 -13.48 21.24 -7.13
N SER A 251 -13.42 20.11 -7.82
CA SER A 251 -12.45 19.05 -7.52
C SER A 251 -10.99 19.46 -7.69
N PRO A 252 -10.57 20.32 -8.67
CA PRO A 252 -9.19 20.77 -8.75
C PRO A 252 -8.76 21.59 -7.52
N ARG A 253 -9.66 22.42 -6.99
CA ARG A 253 -9.41 23.21 -5.79
C ARG A 253 -9.32 22.32 -4.54
N PHE A 254 -10.10 21.24 -4.51
CA PHE A 254 -10.01 20.24 -3.45
C PHE A 254 -8.66 19.52 -3.48
N PHE A 255 -8.17 19.08 -4.64
CA PHE A 255 -6.84 18.50 -4.78
C PHE A 255 -5.72 19.45 -4.32
N ASP A 256 -5.79 20.72 -4.72
CA ASP A 256 -4.83 21.74 -4.29
C ASP A 256 -4.82 21.93 -2.77
N MET A 257 -5.98 21.86 -2.13
CA MET A 257 -6.12 21.94 -0.68
C MET A 257 -5.51 20.71 0.02
N VAL A 258 -5.76 19.51 -0.54
CA VAL A 258 -5.13 18.27 -0.04
C VAL A 258 -3.61 18.38 -0.13
N GLU A 259 -3.05 18.82 -1.25
CA GLU A 259 -1.60 19.03 -1.41
C GLU A 259 -1.00 20.03 -0.44
N ARG A 260 -1.74 21.10 -0.11
CA ARG A 260 -1.30 22.04 0.94
C ARG A 260 -1.36 21.47 2.35
N GLY A 261 -1.88 20.25 2.51
CA GLY A 261 -1.97 19.57 3.80
C GLY A 261 -3.12 20.06 4.69
N GLU A 262 -4.17 20.60 4.11
CA GLU A 262 -5.33 21.14 4.81
C GLU A 262 -6.47 20.10 5.00
N TRP A 263 -6.33 18.89 4.46
CA TRP A 263 -7.31 17.84 4.53
C TRP A 263 -7.27 17.13 5.89
N THR A 264 -8.31 17.33 6.71
CA THR A 264 -8.42 16.83 8.09
C THR A 264 -9.75 16.12 8.35
N TRP A 265 -9.81 15.33 9.43
CA TRP A 265 -11.05 14.69 9.89
C TRP A 265 -12.16 15.70 10.20
N ASP A 266 -11.83 16.85 10.80
CA ASP A 266 -12.78 17.94 11.05
C ASP A 266 -13.41 18.45 9.74
N LEU A 267 -12.60 18.58 8.69
CA LEU A 267 -13.09 18.99 7.37
C LEU A 267 -13.97 17.90 6.73
N LEU A 268 -13.58 16.62 6.86
CA LEU A 268 -14.41 15.51 6.40
C LEU A 268 -15.79 15.54 7.08
N GLY A 269 -15.85 15.74 8.40
CA GLY A 269 -17.11 15.86 9.13
C GLY A 269 -17.99 17.01 8.61
N LYS A 270 -17.39 18.17 8.35
CA LYS A 270 -18.12 19.33 7.75
C LYS A 270 -18.67 19.03 6.36
N LEU A 271 -17.92 18.29 5.54
CA LEU A 271 -18.40 17.88 4.22
C LEU A 271 -19.54 16.86 4.32
N CYS A 272 -19.46 15.93 5.28
CA CYS A 272 -20.53 14.97 5.52
C CYS A 272 -21.83 15.68 5.92
N GLU A 273 -21.77 16.64 6.84
CA GLU A 273 -22.93 17.43 7.25
C GLU A 273 -23.47 18.28 6.09
N ALA A 274 -22.61 18.90 5.30
CA ALA A 274 -23.00 19.79 4.20
C ALA A 274 -23.71 19.06 3.05
N ILE A 275 -23.38 17.79 2.79
CA ILE A 275 -23.98 17.02 1.68
C ILE A 275 -25.17 16.16 2.11
N TRP A 276 -25.39 16.03 3.42
CA TRP A 276 -26.44 15.16 3.94
C TRP A 276 -27.82 15.56 3.46
N GLU A 277 -28.58 14.60 2.95
CA GLU A 277 -29.98 14.75 2.56
C GLU A 277 -30.80 13.61 3.15
N ASP A 278 -31.76 13.98 4.00
CA ASP A 278 -32.73 13.07 4.62
C ASP A 278 -33.77 12.68 3.57
N SER A 279 -33.55 11.58 2.89
CA SER A 279 -34.39 11.15 1.76
C SER A 279 -35.70 10.50 2.21
N ASP A 280 -35.77 9.95 3.42
CA ASP A 280 -36.97 9.30 3.97
C ASP A 280 -37.73 10.18 4.98
N GLY A 281 -37.15 11.30 5.41
CA GLY A 281 -37.79 12.32 6.23
C GLY A 281 -37.89 11.95 7.73
N ASP A 282 -37.07 10.99 8.19
CA ASP A 282 -37.09 10.53 9.59
C ASP A 282 -36.11 11.29 10.50
N GLY A 283 -35.23 12.09 9.92
CA GLY A 283 -34.22 12.91 10.61
C GLY A 283 -33.04 12.13 11.16
N GLN A 284 -32.89 10.85 10.81
CA GLN A 284 -31.77 9.99 11.17
C GLN A 284 -30.91 9.70 9.95
N ASP A 285 -29.62 9.40 10.16
CA ASP A 285 -28.78 8.89 9.09
C ASP A 285 -29.15 7.43 8.81
N SER A 286 -29.51 7.16 7.56
CA SER A 286 -29.93 5.84 7.10
C SER A 286 -29.25 5.45 5.78
N ILE A 287 -29.33 4.16 5.43
CA ILE A 287 -28.80 3.64 4.18
C ILE A 287 -29.47 4.25 2.93
N GLY A 288 -30.73 4.75 3.11
CA GLY A 288 -31.52 5.36 2.02
C GLY A 288 -31.18 6.83 1.75
N ASP A 289 -30.40 7.46 2.61
CA ASP A 289 -30.05 8.88 2.51
C ASP A 289 -28.85 9.15 1.63
N GLN A 290 -28.71 10.40 1.19
CA GLN A 290 -27.47 10.88 0.63
C GLN A 290 -26.50 11.15 1.76
N LEU A 291 -25.38 10.41 1.79
CA LEU A 291 -24.41 10.47 2.87
C LEU A 291 -23.06 11.06 2.42
N GLY A 292 -22.38 11.73 3.34
CA GLY A 292 -20.99 12.13 3.15
C GLY A 292 -20.04 10.94 3.18
N ILE A 293 -20.16 10.06 4.18
CA ILE A 293 -19.34 8.85 4.28
C ILE A 293 -20.14 7.67 4.81
N LEU A 294 -19.88 6.51 4.24
CA LEU A 294 -20.41 5.23 4.71
C LEU A 294 -19.27 4.25 4.98
N ALA A 295 -19.28 3.59 6.14
CA ALA A 295 -18.33 2.54 6.48
C ALA A 295 -19.02 1.23 6.83
N ASP A 296 -18.40 0.11 6.50
CA ASP A 296 -18.88 -1.24 6.82
C ASP A 296 -18.15 -1.79 8.05
N THR A 297 -18.88 -2.07 9.11
CA THR A 297 -18.32 -2.58 10.38
C THR A 297 -18.15 -4.09 10.41
N ARG A 298 -18.56 -4.82 9.39
CA ARG A 298 -18.33 -6.28 9.28
C ARG A 298 -16.85 -6.60 9.02
N ILE A 299 -16.14 -5.72 8.34
CA ILE A 299 -14.73 -5.89 8.00
C ILE A 299 -13.82 -5.00 8.84
N SER A 300 -12.66 -5.53 9.23
CA SER A 300 -11.71 -4.82 10.09
C SER A 300 -10.76 -3.89 9.31
N MET A 301 -10.81 -3.90 7.97
CA MET A 301 -9.89 -3.14 7.13
C MET A 301 -10.01 -1.64 7.38
N THR A 302 -11.22 -1.09 7.28
CA THR A 302 -11.47 0.35 7.48
C THR A 302 -11.02 0.80 8.87
N ALA A 303 -11.39 0.07 9.92
CA ALA A 303 -10.97 0.38 11.29
C ALA A 303 -9.44 0.31 11.46
N GLY A 304 -8.81 -0.70 10.87
CA GLY A 304 -7.36 -0.83 10.89
C GLY A 304 -6.66 0.33 10.17
N ILE A 305 -7.19 0.76 9.04
CA ILE A 305 -6.68 1.91 8.30
C ILE A 305 -6.84 3.19 9.15
N TYR A 306 -8.03 3.47 9.68
CA TYR A 306 -8.26 4.66 10.52
C TYR A 306 -7.34 4.70 11.73
N CYS A 307 -7.21 3.58 12.44
CA CYS A 307 -6.42 3.50 13.67
C CYS A 307 -4.90 3.67 13.44
N TYR A 308 -4.36 3.10 12.35
CA TYR A 308 -2.91 3.01 12.14
C TYR A 308 -2.35 3.87 11.01
N SER A 309 -3.19 4.61 10.28
CA SER A 309 -2.74 5.65 9.33
C SER A 309 -2.50 7.00 10.00
N ASN A 310 -2.48 7.06 11.31
CA ASN A 310 -2.11 8.26 12.04
C ASN A 310 -0.59 8.47 11.97
N ASN A 311 -0.17 9.74 11.95
CA ASN A 311 1.25 10.09 11.92
C ASN A 311 1.97 9.84 13.26
N GLU A 312 1.23 9.63 14.32
CA GLU A 312 1.79 9.34 15.63
C GLU A 312 2.01 7.85 15.84
N ARG A 313 3.08 7.52 16.54
CA ARG A 313 3.43 6.14 16.84
C ARG A 313 2.72 5.67 18.09
N LEU A 314 1.96 4.59 17.94
CA LEU A 314 1.37 3.90 19.08
C LEU A 314 2.43 3.28 20.00
N PHE A 315 3.54 2.78 19.42
CA PHE A 315 4.60 2.14 20.15
C PHE A 315 5.89 2.95 20.13
N GLU A 316 6.46 3.20 21.30
CA GLU A 316 7.74 3.87 21.45
C GLU A 316 8.90 2.87 21.45
N THR A 317 10.02 3.24 20.82
CA THR A 317 11.26 2.45 20.89
C THR A 317 12.34 3.25 21.60
N LYS A 318 12.84 2.73 22.72
CA LYS A 318 13.86 3.37 23.56
C LYS A 318 15.07 2.45 23.73
N VAL A 319 16.24 3.02 23.97
CA VAL A 319 17.46 2.27 24.32
C VAL A 319 17.40 1.92 25.80
N ILE A 320 17.76 0.68 26.16
CA ILE A 320 17.90 0.28 27.57
C ILE A 320 19.21 0.83 28.12
N GLU A 321 19.09 1.77 29.04
CA GLU A 321 20.22 2.49 29.65
C GLU A 321 20.73 1.84 30.94
N ASP A 322 20.04 0.86 31.51
CA ASP A 322 20.50 0.15 32.71
C ASP A 322 21.73 -0.73 32.40
N PRO A 323 22.94 -0.39 32.92
CA PRO A 323 24.17 -1.13 32.66
C PRO A 323 24.17 -2.54 33.27
N ASN A 324 23.26 -2.84 34.19
CA ASN A 324 23.13 -4.18 34.79
C ASN A 324 22.20 -5.08 33.97
N SER A 325 21.48 -4.54 33.01
CA SER A 325 20.61 -5.31 32.11
C SER A 325 21.44 -6.07 31.08
N LYS A 326 21.12 -7.36 30.87
CA LYS A 326 21.69 -8.13 29.74
C LYS A 326 21.35 -7.55 28.37
N TYR A 327 20.42 -6.62 28.32
CA TYR A 327 20.00 -5.89 27.12
C TYR A 327 20.49 -4.43 27.10
N TYR A 328 21.50 -4.11 27.93
CA TYR A 328 22.12 -2.78 27.93
C TYR A 328 22.49 -2.34 26.50
N ASN A 329 22.23 -1.10 26.17
CA ASN A 329 22.39 -0.51 24.83
C ASN A 329 21.57 -1.21 23.70
N LYS A 330 20.61 -2.06 24.03
CA LYS A 330 19.66 -2.61 23.08
C LYS A 330 18.41 -1.73 23.00
N ARG A 331 17.79 -1.66 21.83
CA ARG A 331 16.53 -0.98 21.65
C ARG A 331 15.37 -1.87 22.10
N TRP A 332 14.37 -1.27 22.71
CA TRP A 332 13.21 -1.95 23.25
C TRP A 332 11.94 -1.20 22.89
N THR A 333 10.91 -1.91 22.46
CA THR A 333 9.62 -1.31 22.08
C THR A 333 8.65 -1.43 23.24
N TYR A 334 7.95 -0.34 23.51
CA TYR A 334 7.03 -0.20 24.64
C TYR A 334 5.67 0.27 24.15
N TYR A 335 4.61 -0.23 24.78
CA TYR A 335 3.35 0.47 24.77
C TYR A 335 3.55 1.85 25.41
N PRO A 336 2.95 2.91 24.85
CA PRO A 336 3.08 4.24 25.42
C PRO A 336 2.46 4.29 26.83
N GLY A 337 3.02 5.14 27.69
CA GLY A 337 2.51 5.36 29.03
C GLY A 337 1.23 6.21 29.05
N SER A 338 0.90 6.87 27.95
CA SER A 338 -0.33 7.64 27.74
C SER A 338 -1.03 7.19 26.47
N MET A 339 -2.32 7.52 26.39
CA MET A 339 -3.16 7.24 25.22
C MET A 339 -3.20 8.35 24.18
N ASP A 340 -2.40 9.40 24.33
CA ASP A 340 -2.58 10.64 23.59
C ASP A 340 -2.67 10.38 22.07
N ALA A 341 -1.74 9.60 21.51
CA ALA A 341 -1.73 9.30 20.07
C ALA A 341 -2.97 8.55 19.56
N LEU A 342 -3.45 7.56 20.32
CA LEU A 342 -4.70 6.84 19.98
C LEU A 342 -5.93 7.65 20.31
N GLY A 343 -5.89 8.41 21.41
CA GLY A 343 -6.99 9.26 21.85
C GLY A 343 -7.34 10.27 20.76
N ASP A 344 -6.37 10.95 20.23
CA ASP A 344 -6.58 11.96 19.19
C ASP A 344 -7.24 11.38 17.94
N ILE A 345 -6.82 10.18 17.48
CA ILE A 345 -7.44 9.56 16.31
C ILE A 345 -8.85 9.05 16.62
N PHE A 346 -9.09 8.51 17.83
CA PHE A 346 -10.42 8.06 18.21
C PHE A 346 -11.40 9.23 18.31
N ASP A 347 -10.99 10.34 18.91
CA ASP A 347 -11.79 11.56 18.98
C ASP A 347 -12.05 12.17 17.60
N ALA A 348 -11.05 12.17 16.72
CA ALA A 348 -11.20 12.67 15.37
C ALA A 348 -12.17 11.82 14.54
N VAL A 349 -12.04 10.49 14.57
CA VAL A 349 -12.94 9.57 13.87
C VAL A 349 -14.34 9.62 14.44
N SER A 350 -14.49 9.57 15.77
CA SER A 350 -15.79 9.61 16.43
C SER A 350 -16.53 10.93 16.20
N SER A 351 -15.83 12.05 16.09
CA SER A 351 -16.45 13.35 15.76
C SER A 351 -17.16 13.33 14.41
N VAL A 352 -16.63 12.58 13.43
CA VAL A 352 -17.28 12.39 12.13
C VAL A 352 -18.51 11.49 12.26
N TYR A 353 -18.37 10.30 12.87
CA TYR A 353 -19.45 9.31 12.92
C TYR A 353 -20.54 9.59 13.97
N LEU A 354 -20.32 10.55 14.87
CA LEU A 354 -21.36 11.12 15.75
C LEU A 354 -22.06 12.33 15.10
N GLY A 355 -21.50 12.86 14.01
CA GLY A 355 -22.09 13.95 13.24
C GLY A 355 -23.14 13.47 12.26
N LYS A 356 -23.76 14.40 11.52
CA LYS A 356 -24.74 14.12 10.46
C LYS A 356 -24.05 13.74 9.14
N GLY A 357 -24.75 12.92 8.35
CA GLY A 357 -24.28 12.49 7.04
C GLY A 357 -23.17 11.46 7.08
N SER A 358 -22.98 10.78 8.20
CA SER A 358 -21.94 9.77 8.40
C SER A 358 -22.53 8.52 9.03
N LEU A 359 -22.39 7.38 8.34
CA LEU A 359 -23.00 6.14 8.81
C LEU A 359 -21.98 4.99 8.85
N ALA A 360 -21.96 4.28 9.96
CA ALA A 360 -21.31 2.99 10.07
C ALA A 360 -22.36 1.88 10.19
N THR A 361 -22.28 0.85 9.38
CA THR A 361 -23.31 -0.19 9.33
C THR A 361 -22.73 -1.59 9.23
N ASP A 362 -23.44 -2.57 9.78
CA ASP A 362 -23.22 -4.00 9.62
C ASP A 362 -24.29 -4.65 8.72
N ALA A 363 -25.07 -3.85 8.01
CA ALA A 363 -26.14 -4.32 7.16
C ALA A 363 -25.64 -5.38 6.16
N PRO A 364 -26.34 -6.52 6.05
CA PRO A 364 -25.96 -7.57 5.11
C PRO A 364 -26.21 -7.11 3.68
N VAL A 365 -25.32 -7.52 2.78
CA VAL A 365 -25.52 -7.39 1.34
C VAL A 365 -26.17 -8.67 0.81
N GLU A 366 -27.03 -8.53 -0.19
CA GLU A 366 -27.67 -9.70 -0.82
C GLU A 366 -26.60 -10.65 -1.38
N GLY A 367 -26.66 -11.90 -0.97
CA GLY A 367 -25.68 -12.95 -1.33
C GLY A 367 -24.52 -13.12 -0.38
N ASP A 368 -24.41 -12.30 0.67
CA ASP A 368 -23.40 -12.49 1.71
C ASP A 368 -23.70 -13.71 2.59
N THR A 369 -22.63 -14.40 3.00
CA THR A 369 -22.68 -15.39 4.07
C THR A 369 -21.78 -14.96 5.22
N PRO A 370 -22.05 -15.41 6.48
CA PRO A 370 -21.17 -15.11 7.61
C PRO A 370 -19.71 -15.53 7.39
N GLU A 371 -19.51 -16.61 6.62
CA GLU A 371 -18.19 -17.19 6.32
C GLU A 371 -17.49 -16.51 5.13
N SER A 372 -18.26 -15.85 4.27
CA SER A 372 -17.77 -15.14 3.11
C SER A 372 -18.59 -13.86 2.94
N PRO A 373 -18.32 -12.83 3.73
CA PRO A 373 -18.89 -11.53 3.46
C PRO A 373 -18.41 -11.10 2.07
N GLY A 374 -19.36 -10.76 1.20
CA GLY A 374 -19.08 -10.27 -0.14
C GLY A 374 -18.38 -8.91 -0.11
N LEU A 375 -18.65 -8.11 -1.12
CA LEU A 375 -18.15 -6.74 -1.16
C LEU A 375 -18.61 -5.95 0.05
N ALA A 376 -17.73 -5.11 0.54
CA ALA A 376 -18.08 -4.17 1.59
C ALA A 376 -19.28 -3.32 1.15
N TYR A 377 -20.29 -3.23 2.00
CA TYR A 377 -21.54 -2.54 1.69
C TYR A 377 -21.30 -1.09 1.24
N HIS A 378 -20.36 -0.42 1.87
CA HIS A 378 -20.00 0.95 1.53
C HIS A 378 -19.42 1.11 0.12
N TRP A 379 -18.78 0.09 -0.45
CA TRP A 379 -18.31 0.15 -1.86
C TRP A 379 -19.47 0.06 -2.83
N ILE A 380 -20.47 -0.76 -2.51
CA ILE A 380 -21.67 -0.90 -3.35
C ILE A 380 -22.42 0.43 -3.41
N LYS A 381 -22.68 1.05 -2.27
CA LYS A 381 -23.38 2.33 -2.17
C LYS A 381 -22.61 3.48 -2.82
N PHE A 382 -21.30 3.50 -2.63
CA PHE A 382 -20.44 4.44 -3.34
C PHE A 382 -20.51 4.24 -4.86
N GLY A 383 -20.43 2.99 -5.33
CA GLY A 383 -20.56 2.63 -6.74
C GLY A 383 -21.93 3.00 -7.36
N GLN A 384 -22.98 3.09 -6.54
CA GLN A 384 -24.30 3.57 -6.90
C GLN A 384 -24.41 5.11 -6.94
N GLY A 385 -23.37 5.83 -6.49
CA GLY A 385 -23.35 7.30 -6.45
C GLY A 385 -24.10 7.91 -5.27
N GLU A 386 -24.37 7.12 -4.22
CA GLU A 386 -25.20 7.53 -3.07
C GLU A 386 -24.37 8.10 -1.91
N THR A 387 -23.04 8.03 -1.97
CA THR A 387 -22.15 8.59 -0.94
C THR A 387 -21.03 9.42 -1.55
N LEU A 388 -20.62 10.50 -0.85
CA LEU A 388 -19.50 11.34 -1.29
C LEU A 388 -18.16 10.62 -1.13
N PHE A 389 -17.94 9.96 0.01
CA PHE A 389 -16.77 9.14 0.29
C PHE A 389 -17.18 7.69 0.55
N ALA A 390 -16.42 6.76 0.00
CA ALA A 390 -16.43 5.39 0.53
C ALA A 390 -15.64 5.36 1.85
N GLY A 391 -15.97 4.47 2.77
CA GLY A 391 -15.08 4.19 3.91
C GLY A 391 -13.68 3.81 3.40
N ALA A 392 -12.64 4.11 4.19
CA ALA A 392 -11.27 3.86 3.75
C ALA A 392 -11.08 2.43 3.27
N CYS A 393 -10.39 2.28 2.16
CA CYS A 393 -10.08 1.00 1.54
C CYS A 393 -8.62 0.95 1.10
N VAL A 394 -8.24 -0.15 0.48
CA VAL A 394 -6.92 -0.29 -0.16
C VAL A 394 -7.03 -0.03 -1.66
N LEU A 395 -5.95 0.44 -2.28
CA LEU A 395 -5.92 0.82 -3.70
C LEU A 395 -6.43 -0.30 -4.62
N GLY A 396 -6.09 -1.57 -4.33
CA GLY A 396 -6.57 -2.73 -5.10
C GLY A 396 -8.08 -2.97 -5.02
N ALA A 397 -8.79 -2.39 -4.05
CA ALA A 397 -10.25 -2.45 -4.00
C ALA A 397 -10.90 -1.74 -5.20
N LEU A 398 -10.22 -0.75 -5.78
CA LEU A 398 -10.71 -0.02 -6.97
C LEU A 398 -10.78 -0.91 -8.22
N GLU A 399 -10.15 -2.08 -8.21
CA GLU A 399 -10.26 -3.10 -9.27
C GLU A 399 -11.61 -3.83 -9.23
N ASP A 400 -12.41 -3.61 -8.18
CA ASP A 400 -13.69 -4.26 -8.02
C ASP A 400 -14.78 -3.68 -8.92
N ASN A 401 -15.77 -4.54 -9.25
CA ASN A 401 -16.88 -4.18 -10.12
C ASN A 401 -17.70 -2.98 -9.61
N ALA A 402 -17.83 -2.80 -8.29
CA ALA A 402 -18.56 -1.67 -7.72
C ALA A 402 -17.98 -0.33 -8.18
N PHE A 403 -16.64 -0.22 -8.17
CA PHE A 403 -15.94 0.97 -8.66
C PHE A 403 -15.88 1.02 -10.19
N GLN A 404 -15.60 -0.11 -10.84
CA GLN A 404 -15.44 -0.16 -12.29
C GLN A 404 -16.74 0.10 -13.05
N GLN A 405 -17.89 -0.26 -12.49
CA GLN A 405 -19.21 -0.06 -13.09
C GLN A 405 -19.90 1.23 -12.64
N MET A 406 -19.32 1.97 -11.73
CA MET A 406 -19.83 3.24 -11.25
C MET A 406 -20.07 4.21 -12.42
N HIS A 407 -21.22 4.87 -12.46
CA HIS A 407 -21.55 5.87 -13.49
C HIS A 407 -20.77 7.17 -13.29
N ASP A 408 -20.74 7.63 -12.05
CA ASP A 408 -20.08 8.86 -11.67
C ASP A 408 -18.55 8.74 -11.78
N LEU A 409 -17.90 9.85 -12.08
CA LEU A 409 -16.46 9.97 -11.96
C LEU A 409 -16.07 9.99 -10.49
N TYR A 410 -15.02 9.27 -10.16
CA TYR A 410 -14.44 9.28 -8.82
C TYR A 410 -12.93 9.46 -8.86
N SER A 411 -12.35 9.83 -7.73
CA SER A 411 -10.92 9.90 -7.53
C SER A 411 -10.56 9.36 -6.14
N VAL A 412 -9.31 9.45 -5.78
CA VAL A 412 -8.80 9.05 -4.46
C VAL A 412 -8.02 10.19 -3.83
N VAL A 413 -8.05 10.27 -2.51
CA VAL A 413 -7.20 11.14 -1.70
C VAL A 413 -6.55 10.33 -0.58
N PRO A 414 -5.45 10.81 0.03
CA PRO A 414 -4.95 10.20 1.25
C PRO A 414 -6.00 10.32 2.36
N LEU A 415 -5.88 9.52 3.41
CA LEU A 415 -6.73 9.67 4.58
C LEU A 415 -6.57 11.08 5.18
N PRO A 416 -7.65 11.63 5.79
CA PRO A 416 -7.57 12.89 6.51
C PRO A 416 -6.56 12.81 7.65
N LYS A 417 -5.95 13.93 7.98
CA LYS A 417 -5.07 14.08 9.15
C LYS A 417 -5.89 14.45 10.39
N VAL A 418 -5.38 14.16 11.57
CA VAL A 418 -5.96 14.66 12.82
C VAL A 418 -5.76 16.17 12.93
N SER A 419 -4.58 16.68 12.53
CA SER A 419 -4.31 18.11 12.49
C SER A 419 -3.54 18.54 11.23
N VAL A 420 -3.58 19.82 10.89
CA VAL A 420 -2.90 20.37 9.71
C VAL A 420 -1.37 20.29 9.82
N GLU A 421 -0.82 20.26 11.02
CA GLU A 421 0.61 20.17 11.30
C GLU A 421 1.19 18.79 11.01
N GLN A 422 0.35 17.75 11.01
CA GLN A 422 0.78 16.38 10.71
C GLN A 422 1.10 16.19 9.23
N LYS A 423 1.86 15.14 8.92
CA LYS A 423 2.02 14.64 7.54
C LYS A 423 0.88 13.66 7.22
N TYR A 424 0.61 13.48 5.94
CA TYR A 424 -0.20 12.33 5.53
C TYR A 424 0.54 11.03 5.79
N ASN A 425 -0.21 9.99 6.07
CA ASN A 425 0.29 8.64 6.16
C ASN A 425 -0.57 7.72 5.30
N SER A 426 0.08 6.97 4.41
CA SER A 426 -0.56 5.95 3.60
C SER A 426 -0.12 4.59 4.10
N LEU A 427 -0.97 3.98 4.92
CA LEU A 427 -0.70 2.67 5.49
C LEU A 427 -0.69 1.60 4.41
N ILE A 428 0.35 0.77 4.38
CA ILE A 428 0.26 -0.53 3.69
C ILE A 428 -0.44 -1.50 4.65
N HIS A 429 -1.60 -1.99 4.22
CA HIS A 429 -2.38 -2.91 5.01
C HIS A 429 -1.67 -4.27 5.12
N ASP A 430 -1.88 -4.99 6.22
CA ASP A 430 -1.21 -6.26 6.52
C ASP A 430 -1.60 -7.45 5.61
N THR A 431 -2.53 -7.24 4.69
CA THR A 431 -2.82 -8.16 3.59
C THR A 431 -1.81 -8.08 2.43
N GLY A 432 -0.95 -7.04 2.42
CA GLY A 432 0.03 -6.83 1.36
C GLY A 432 1.11 -7.90 1.31
N ASP A 433 1.44 -8.33 0.10
CA ASP A 433 2.45 -9.36 -0.15
C ASP A 433 3.85 -8.73 -0.15
N ALA A 434 4.61 -8.94 0.91
CA ALA A 434 6.01 -8.55 1.05
C ALA A 434 6.94 -9.75 0.86
N GLY A 435 8.22 -9.47 0.64
CA GLY A 435 9.25 -10.51 0.52
C GLY A 435 9.93 -10.82 1.85
N ALA A 436 10.30 -12.09 2.09
CA ALA A 436 11.12 -12.49 3.23
C ALA A 436 12.03 -13.67 2.86
N ILE A 437 13.34 -13.54 3.05
CA ILE A 437 14.30 -14.60 2.72
C ILE A 437 14.30 -15.64 3.84
N ASN A 438 14.13 -16.91 3.47
CA ASN A 438 14.17 -18.03 4.40
C ASN A 438 15.50 -18.06 5.18
N VAL A 439 15.46 -18.15 6.49
CA VAL A 439 16.65 -18.16 7.36
C VAL A 439 17.62 -19.30 7.05
N ASN A 440 17.11 -20.43 6.54
CA ASN A 440 17.92 -21.62 6.20
C ASN A 440 18.64 -21.53 4.84
N VAL A 441 18.37 -20.49 4.04
CA VAL A 441 19.08 -20.27 2.76
C VAL A 441 20.57 -20.11 3.00
N ALA A 442 21.39 -20.82 2.23
CA ALA A 442 22.85 -20.71 2.34
C ALA A 442 23.33 -19.28 2.04
N PRO A 443 24.40 -18.77 2.70
CA PRO A 443 24.86 -17.40 2.54
C PRO A 443 25.14 -17.01 1.08
N LEU A 444 25.78 -17.88 0.30
CA LEU A 444 26.05 -17.63 -1.11
C LEU A 444 24.74 -17.49 -1.92
N LYS A 445 23.74 -18.30 -1.63
CA LYS A 445 22.42 -18.23 -2.30
C LYS A 445 21.67 -16.95 -1.90
N ALA A 446 21.70 -16.56 -0.63
CA ALA A 446 21.13 -15.30 -0.17
C ALA A 446 21.74 -14.08 -0.88
N LYS A 447 23.05 -14.12 -1.13
CA LYS A 447 23.75 -13.09 -1.89
C LYS A 447 23.30 -13.03 -3.37
N VAL A 448 23.09 -14.19 -4.02
CA VAL A 448 22.55 -14.24 -5.41
C VAL A 448 21.11 -13.75 -5.44
N ILE A 449 20.29 -14.10 -4.45
CA ILE A 449 18.93 -13.59 -4.29
C ILE A 449 18.94 -12.06 -4.18
N SER A 450 19.85 -11.49 -3.40
CA SER A 450 19.94 -10.03 -3.26
C SER A 450 20.24 -9.33 -4.59
N ALA A 451 21.07 -9.93 -5.45
CA ALA A 451 21.33 -9.38 -6.78
C ALA A 451 20.08 -9.40 -7.68
N TYR A 452 19.35 -10.51 -7.69
CA TYR A 452 18.12 -10.64 -8.46
C TYR A 452 17.07 -9.62 -8.04
N LEU A 453 16.82 -9.52 -6.73
CA LEU A 453 15.83 -8.60 -6.19
C LEU A 453 16.21 -7.14 -6.41
N GLN A 454 17.51 -6.79 -6.26
CA GLN A 454 18.00 -5.45 -6.54
C GLN A 454 17.77 -5.07 -8.01
N TYR A 455 18.20 -5.95 -8.93
CA TYR A 455 17.97 -5.73 -10.36
C TYR A 455 16.50 -5.52 -10.68
N CYS A 456 15.65 -6.43 -10.21
CA CYS A 456 14.21 -6.36 -10.48
C CYS A 456 13.56 -5.10 -9.89
N THR A 457 13.97 -4.67 -8.70
CA THR A 457 13.44 -3.47 -8.05
C THR A 457 13.80 -2.21 -8.84
N GLU A 458 15.06 -2.05 -9.22
CA GLU A 458 15.53 -0.92 -10.03
C GLU A 458 14.83 -0.84 -11.41
N HIS A 459 14.43 -1.99 -11.97
CA HIS A 459 13.76 -2.06 -13.27
C HIS A 459 12.22 -2.14 -13.16
N SER A 460 11.65 -1.76 -12.03
CA SER A 460 10.19 -1.80 -11.80
C SER A 460 9.49 -0.45 -11.78
N LYS A 461 10.21 0.67 -11.88
CA LYS A 461 9.63 2.02 -11.84
C LYS A 461 8.49 2.21 -12.85
N GLN A 462 8.70 1.81 -14.09
CA GLN A 462 7.66 1.93 -15.12
C GLN A 462 6.47 1.00 -14.84
N ILE A 463 6.71 -0.18 -14.27
CA ILE A 463 5.66 -1.12 -13.87
C ILE A 463 4.80 -0.49 -12.77
N ARG A 464 5.42 0.11 -11.75
CA ARG A 464 4.72 0.86 -10.71
C ARG A 464 3.87 1.98 -11.29
N THR A 465 4.45 2.80 -12.17
CA THR A 465 3.74 3.92 -12.80
C THR A 465 2.53 3.43 -13.58
N GLU A 466 2.70 2.39 -14.41
CA GLU A 466 1.60 1.80 -15.18
C GLU A 466 0.54 1.18 -14.26
N PHE A 467 0.94 0.52 -13.16
CA PHE A 467 0.01 -0.01 -12.18
C PHE A 467 -0.84 1.10 -11.55
N LEU A 468 -0.21 2.12 -10.99
CA LEU A 468 -0.92 3.24 -10.35
C LEU A 468 -1.89 3.93 -11.32
N GLN A 469 -1.45 4.14 -12.57
CA GLN A 469 -2.30 4.72 -13.60
C GLN A 469 -3.43 3.78 -14.04
N THR A 470 -3.19 2.47 -14.13
CA THR A 470 -4.20 1.52 -14.62
C THR A 470 -5.32 1.30 -13.61
N VAL A 471 -4.99 1.19 -12.32
CA VAL A 471 -5.98 1.01 -11.25
C VAL A 471 -6.99 2.17 -11.22
N THR A 472 -6.54 3.37 -11.56
CA THR A 472 -7.40 4.57 -11.56
C THR A 472 -7.98 4.94 -12.92
N LYS A 473 -7.45 4.40 -14.03
CA LYS A 473 -7.77 4.82 -15.41
C LYS A 473 -9.21 4.61 -15.86
N PHE A 474 -9.95 3.69 -15.29
CA PHE A 474 -11.26 3.34 -15.85
C PHE A 474 -12.30 4.46 -15.74
N LYS A 475 -12.15 5.38 -14.78
CA LYS A 475 -13.11 6.47 -14.55
C LYS A 475 -12.47 7.85 -14.38
N THR A 476 -11.15 7.91 -14.22
CA THR A 476 -10.44 9.17 -13.95
C THR A 476 -9.81 9.79 -15.19
N ALA A 477 -10.00 9.22 -16.36
CA ALA A 477 -9.35 9.65 -17.60
C ALA A 477 -9.58 11.14 -17.97
N VAL A 478 -10.64 11.75 -17.44
CA VAL A 478 -10.96 13.18 -17.63
C VAL A 478 -10.28 14.05 -16.57
N TYR A 479 -9.93 13.48 -15.41
CA TYR A 479 -9.35 14.18 -14.24
C TYR A 479 -7.90 13.79 -13.93
N ASN A 480 -7.20 13.23 -14.91
CA ASN A 480 -5.87 12.61 -14.77
C ASN A 480 -4.88 13.42 -13.94
N GLN A 481 -4.79 14.74 -14.13
CA GLN A 481 -3.77 15.55 -13.45
C GLN A 481 -3.96 15.61 -11.93
N GLY A 482 -5.19 15.72 -11.44
CA GLY A 482 -5.47 15.75 -10.00
C GLY A 482 -5.27 14.39 -9.35
N THR A 483 -5.79 13.33 -9.95
CA THR A 483 -5.65 11.95 -9.46
C THR A 483 -4.19 11.50 -9.45
N ASP A 484 -3.43 11.79 -10.50
CA ASP A 484 -2.00 11.43 -10.56
C ASP A 484 -1.22 12.10 -9.40
N ARG A 485 -1.48 13.39 -9.13
CA ARG A 485 -0.88 14.11 -7.99
C ARG A 485 -1.23 13.46 -6.64
N MET A 486 -2.49 13.04 -6.47
CA MET A 486 -2.92 12.36 -5.24
C MET A 486 -2.25 10.99 -5.08
N LEU A 487 -2.11 10.22 -6.15
CA LEU A 487 -1.41 8.93 -6.11
C LEU A 487 0.08 9.10 -5.81
N GLU A 488 0.73 10.12 -6.36
CA GLU A 488 2.11 10.47 -6.03
C GLU A 488 2.24 10.90 -4.55
N LEU A 489 1.30 11.70 -4.06
CA LEU A 489 1.25 12.10 -2.65
C LEU A 489 1.05 10.89 -1.72
N ILE A 490 0.13 9.99 -2.06
CA ILE A 490 -0.14 8.75 -1.33
C ILE A 490 1.12 7.87 -1.31
N TYR A 491 1.75 7.66 -2.46
CA TYR A 491 2.96 6.86 -2.57
C TYR A 491 4.15 7.45 -1.78
N ALA A 492 4.34 8.77 -1.87
CA ALA A 492 5.41 9.47 -1.15
C ALA A 492 5.26 9.44 0.38
N ASN A 493 4.07 9.14 0.89
CA ASN A 493 3.77 9.10 2.32
C ASN A 493 3.47 7.69 2.83
N ILE A 494 3.99 6.65 2.15
CA ILE A 494 3.83 5.26 2.60
C ILE A 494 4.52 5.07 3.93
N VAL A 495 3.79 4.48 4.87
CA VAL A 495 4.29 4.12 6.20
C VAL A 495 4.12 2.63 6.46
N GLY A 496 4.98 2.10 7.31
CA GLY A 496 4.87 0.73 7.76
C GLY A 496 3.69 0.53 8.71
N GLY A 497 3.07 -0.62 8.63
CA GLY A 497 2.05 -1.05 9.57
C GLY A 497 2.62 -1.70 10.84
N ARG A 498 3.80 -1.27 11.33
CA ARG A 498 4.44 -1.87 12.52
C ARG A 498 3.50 -1.95 13.70
N ASP A 499 2.82 -0.87 13.98
CA ASP A 499 1.96 -0.78 15.14
C ASP A 499 0.76 -1.74 15.01
N LYS A 500 0.14 -1.82 13.81
CA LYS A 500 -0.88 -2.83 13.51
C LYS A 500 -0.30 -4.24 13.58
N MET A 501 0.90 -4.45 13.09
CA MET A 501 1.60 -5.74 13.13
C MET A 501 1.84 -6.20 14.56
N ILE A 502 2.32 -5.31 15.43
CA ILE A 502 2.51 -5.60 16.86
C ILE A 502 1.17 -5.95 17.49
N GLU A 503 0.13 -5.16 17.29
CA GLU A 503 -1.21 -5.43 17.82
C GLU A 503 -1.80 -6.76 17.32
N ASN A 504 -1.56 -7.14 16.08
CA ASN A 504 -2.03 -8.43 15.56
C ASN A 504 -1.42 -9.63 16.29
N VAL A 505 -0.23 -9.47 16.86
CA VAL A 505 0.50 -10.54 17.55
C VAL A 505 0.32 -10.49 19.07
N VAL A 506 0.34 -9.29 19.66
CA VAL A 506 0.29 -9.11 21.12
C VAL A 506 -1.12 -8.77 21.63
N GLY A 507 -2.01 -8.32 20.74
CA GLY A 507 -3.33 -7.81 21.10
C GLY A 507 -4.26 -8.85 21.72
N GLY A 508 -4.06 -10.13 21.42
CA GLY A 508 -4.96 -11.19 21.91
C GLY A 508 -6.40 -10.98 21.42
N ASP A 509 -7.35 -11.09 22.34
CA ASP A 509 -8.78 -10.93 22.05
C ASP A 509 -9.21 -9.45 21.95
N ILE A 510 -8.39 -8.52 22.47
CA ILE A 510 -8.67 -7.08 22.46
C ILE A 510 -7.63 -6.39 21.58
N LYS A 511 -8.04 -5.98 20.39
CA LYS A 511 -7.26 -5.17 19.46
C LYS A 511 -7.88 -3.79 19.36
N TRP A 512 -7.07 -2.75 19.39
CA TRP A 512 -7.57 -1.38 19.45
C TRP A 512 -8.48 -1.03 18.27
N HIS A 513 -8.11 -1.38 17.07
CA HIS A 513 -8.96 -1.16 15.89
C HIS A 513 -10.26 -1.98 15.89
N GLU A 514 -10.28 -3.17 16.52
CA GLU A 514 -11.51 -3.94 16.67
C GLU A 514 -12.47 -3.29 17.68
N GLU A 515 -11.96 -2.65 18.73
CA GLU A 515 -12.81 -1.90 19.65
C GLU A 515 -13.42 -0.67 18.98
N LEU A 516 -12.64 0.07 18.18
CA LEU A 516 -13.14 1.17 17.36
C LEU A 516 -14.23 0.69 16.38
N LYS A 517 -14.03 -0.45 15.72
CA LYS A 517 -15.02 -1.07 14.83
C LYS A 517 -16.31 -1.46 15.57
N LYS A 518 -16.19 -2.14 16.71
CA LYS A 518 -17.34 -2.59 17.53
C LYS A 518 -18.23 -1.43 17.98
N SER A 519 -17.66 -0.26 18.20
CA SER A 519 -18.42 0.94 18.55
C SER A 519 -19.14 1.59 17.38
N GLY A 520 -18.98 1.07 16.14
CA GLY A 520 -19.45 1.77 14.94
C GLY A 520 -18.70 3.08 14.69
N PHE A 521 -17.41 3.12 15.03
CA PHE A 521 -16.53 4.29 14.93
C PHE A 521 -16.91 5.48 15.81
N THR A 522 -17.73 5.26 16.84
CA THR A 522 -18.19 6.32 17.75
C THR A 522 -17.46 6.35 19.09
N MET A 523 -16.48 5.46 19.29
CA MET A 523 -15.67 5.40 20.51
C MET A 523 -14.76 6.61 20.64
N THR A 524 -14.90 7.35 21.73
CA THR A 524 -14.03 8.49 22.07
C THR A 524 -12.81 8.04 22.87
N SER A 525 -11.83 8.93 23.03
CA SER A 525 -10.67 8.70 23.90
C SER A 525 -11.09 8.40 25.35
N GLY A 526 -12.13 9.11 25.85
CA GLY A 526 -12.67 8.90 27.20
C GLY A 526 -13.25 7.51 27.41
N ASP A 527 -13.93 6.95 26.40
CA ASP A 527 -14.49 5.59 26.45
C ASP A 527 -13.38 4.54 26.44
N PHE A 528 -12.33 4.79 25.64
CA PHE A 528 -11.27 3.82 25.41
C PHE A 528 -10.24 3.74 26.55
N VAL A 529 -10.07 4.79 27.34
CA VAL A 529 -9.04 4.87 28.39
C VAL A 529 -9.08 3.68 29.36
N SER A 530 -10.26 3.30 29.82
CA SER A 530 -10.41 2.18 30.74
C SER A 530 -10.03 0.83 30.11
N ILE A 531 -10.33 0.65 28.82
CA ILE A 531 -9.95 -0.56 28.06
C ILE A 531 -8.43 -0.62 27.92
N TYR A 532 -7.81 0.51 27.61
CA TYR A 532 -6.37 0.63 27.46
C TYR A 532 -5.65 0.30 28.77
N GLU A 533 -5.97 1.00 29.85
CA GLU A 533 -5.33 0.84 31.17
C GLU A 533 -5.45 -0.58 31.72
N ALA A 534 -6.60 -1.22 31.49
CA ALA A 534 -6.81 -2.60 31.92
C ALA A 534 -5.96 -3.63 31.14
N ASN A 535 -5.59 -3.34 29.90
CA ASN A 535 -5.00 -4.34 29.00
C ASN A 535 -3.53 -4.12 28.65
N TYR A 536 -3.05 -2.86 28.60
CA TYR A 536 -1.67 -2.59 28.15
C TYR A 536 -0.59 -3.28 28.97
N PRO A 537 -0.69 -3.48 30.32
CA PRO A 537 0.39 -4.14 31.05
C PRO A 537 0.59 -5.60 30.65
N SER A 538 -0.51 -6.33 30.38
CA SER A 538 -0.44 -7.72 29.92
C SER A 538 0.11 -7.83 28.51
N LYS A 539 -0.27 -6.90 27.64
CA LYS A 539 0.24 -6.81 26.27
C LYS A 539 1.72 -6.47 26.24
N GLN A 540 2.19 -5.56 27.12
CA GLN A 540 3.61 -5.25 27.25
C GLN A 540 4.43 -6.48 27.63
N ASN A 541 3.94 -7.32 28.53
CA ASN A 541 4.62 -8.56 28.91
C ASN A 541 4.79 -9.51 27.70
N VAL A 542 3.75 -9.64 26.86
CA VAL A 542 3.82 -10.45 25.63
C VAL A 542 4.83 -9.85 24.64
N LEU A 543 4.81 -8.52 24.47
CA LEU A 543 5.74 -7.81 23.61
C LEU A 543 7.20 -7.98 24.10
N ASP A 544 7.43 -7.89 25.40
CA ASP A 544 8.73 -8.12 26.02
C ASP A 544 9.28 -9.52 25.71
N ASP A 545 8.43 -10.55 25.76
CA ASP A 545 8.82 -11.91 25.41
C ASP A 545 9.19 -12.06 23.93
N ILE A 546 8.45 -11.38 23.04
CA ILE A 546 8.76 -11.33 21.62
C ILE A 546 10.11 -10.65 21.38
N ILE A 547 10.36 -9.50 22.00
CA ILE A 547 11.63 -8.77 21.83
C ILE A 547 12.80 -9.58 22.39
N ARG A 548 12.61 -10.29 23.51
CA ARG A 548 13.63 -11.21 24.04
C ARG A 548 14.00 -12.28 23.01
N LYS A 549 12.99 -12.92 22.35
CA LYS A 549 13.22 -13.89 21.27
C LYS A 549 13.90 -13.25 20.07
N TRP A 550 13.47 -12.06 19.67
CA TRP A 550 14.05 -11.30 18.56
C TRP A 550 15.58 -11.16 18.71
N TYR A 551 16.07 -10.88 19.91
CA TYR A 551 17.51 -10.79 20.18
C TYR A 551 18.22 -12.14 20.20
N THR A 552 17.51 -13.26 20.16
CA THR A 552 18.11 -14.61 20.05
C THR A 552 18.20 -15.09 18.59
N TYR A 553 17.54 -14.42 17.65
CA TYR A 553 17.58 -14.83 16.25
C TYR A 553 18.99 -14.64 15.68
N PRO A 554 19.49 -15.62 14.90
CA PRO A 554 20.86 -15.61 14.41
C PRO A 554 21.11 -14.40 13.49
N LYS A 555 22.31 -13.83 13.63
CA LYS A 555 22.88 -12.91 12.65
C LYS A 555 23.91 -13.65 11.82
N GLU A 556 24.08 -13.26 10.55
CA GLU A 556 25.12 -13.85 9.72
C GLU A 556 26.50 -13.50 10.28
N GLY A 557 27.24 -14.53 10.75
CA GLY A 557 28.58 -14.38 11.29
C GLY A 557 28.69 -14.35 12.82
N GLU A 558 27.58 -14.53 13.56
CA GLU A 558 27.58 -14.83 15.01
C GLU A 558 27.56 -16.34 15.29
#